data_9347858a46a18d41fda6fdfc62a0a38e
#
_entry.id   9347858a46a18d41fda6fdfc62a0a38e
#
_cell.length_a   1.000
_cell.length_b   1.000
_cell.length_c   1.000
_cell.angle_alpha   90.00
_cell.angle_beta   90.00
_cell.angle_gamma   90.00
#
_symmetry.space_group_name_H-M   'P 1'
#
loop_
_entity.id
_entity.type
_entity.pdbx_description
1 polymer ?
#
loop_
_entity_poly.entity_id
_entity_poly.type
_entity_poly.pdbx_seq_one_letter_code
_entity_poly.pdbx_strand_id
1 'polypeptide(L)'
;TYDTTTLEQGKSFYRKHALYISDGAHEGLETAAYIAKALREQNIGYKIGKNIIPSISGACVQSIGMYVGKIGPEFGYEAVQNISHAPVQSGNVGAGTGTSVGKFSFNPGYMSMAMKAGVGSAKVELGGGAIVTALSVVNAMGNIVGGDGQIIAGNRHDDDTAKFRTFEGFADFLTEKSNTTISIVGTNIKLDSQEDLRRVAEIAAQGQVRAIDPVNTSLDGDTVFVFSTEEIDLHLSHIGKTIEDGDWYKISVDLVAQAAAKALQESIYDACHSAETVELKGAFKGVIPSAKDYC
;
A
#
# COMPACT_ATOMS: atom_id res chain seq x y z
N THR A 1 8.61 -4.55 -8.48
CA THR A 1 9.13 -4.77 -7.11
C THR A 1 10.65 -4.84 -7.11
N TYR A 2 11.26 -4.56 -5.97
CA TYR A 2 12.69 -4.60 -5.73
C TYR A 2 13.02 -5.59 -4.61
N ASP A 3 13.96 -6.52 -4.87
CA ASP A 3 14.47 -7.55 -3.93
C ASP A 3 13.38 -8.31 -3.15
N THR A 4 12.35 -8.76 -3.86
CA THR A 4 11.26 -9.56 -3.26
C THR A 4 11.59 -11.05 -3.18
N THR A 5 12.51 -11.54 -3.99
CA THR A 5 12.94 -12.96 -3.98
C THR A 5 13.46 -13.39 -2.61
N THR A 6 14.12 -12.50 -1.87
CA THR A 6 14.61 -12.80 -0.51
C THR A 6 13.49 -12.89 0.53
N LEU A 7 12.27 -12.47 0.19
CA LEU A 7 11.07 -12.59 1.03
C LEU A 7 10.32 -13.90 0.80
N GLU A 8 10.69 -14.67 -0.22
CA GLU A 8 10.08 -15.97 -0.48
C GLU A 8 10.38 -16.97 0.65
N GLN A 9 9.45 -17.89 0.86
CA GLN A 9 9.58 -18.94 1.87
C GLN A 9 10.87 -19.75 1.68
N GLY A 10 11.54 -20.06 2.79
CA GLY A 10 12.79 -20.83 2.79
C GLY A 10 14.05 -20.01 2.51
N LYS A 11 13.96 -18.70 2.36
CA LYS A 11 15.13 -17.82 2.22
C LYS A 11 15.63 -17.36 3.59
N SER A 12 16.96 -17.33 3.77
CA SER A 12 17.58 -16.99 5.05
C SER A 12 17.71 -15.49 5.31
N PHE A 13 17.66 -14.65 4.25
CA PHE A 13 17.88 -13.19 4.35
C PHE A 13 16.58 -12.39 4.18
N TYR A 14 15.49 -12.86 4.78
CA TYR A 14 14.19 -12.19 4.70
C TYR A 14 14.05 -10.98 5.64
N ARG A 15 14.95 -10.80 6.61
CA ARG A 15 14.95 -9.62 7.49
C ARG A 15 15.42 -8.39 6.71
N LYS A 16 14.63 -7.33 6.76
CA LYS A 16 14.87 -6.09 6.03
C LYS A 16 15.17 -4.93 6.97
N HIS A 17 15.98 -3.99 6.49
CA HIS A 17 16.27 -2.75 7.21
C HIS A 17 15.32 -1.63 6.78
N ALA A 18 14.72 -1.75 5.60
CA ALA A 18 13.67 -0.86 5.13
C ALA A 18 12.73 -1.56 4.15
N LEU A 19 11.46 -1.14 4.19
CA LEU A 19 10.48 -1.31 3.13
C LEU A 19 10.13 0.06 2.56
N TYR A 20 9.92 0.16 1.25
CA TYR A 20 9.56 1.42 0.62
C TYR A 20 8.48 1.26 -0.43
N ILE A 21 7.72 2.35 -0.62
CA ILE A 21 6.83 2.54 -1.76
C ILE A 21 7.25 3.85 -2.42
N SER A 22 7.47 3.84 -3.72
CA SER A 22 7.75 5.05 -4.50
C SER A 22 6.79 5.17 -5.69
N ASP A 23 6.79 6.33 -6.33
CA ASP A 23 6.21 6.53 -7.65
C ASP A 23 7.32 6.46 -8.71
N GLY A 24 6.98 6.50 -9.99
CA GLY A 24 7.94 6.55 -11.09
C GLY A 24 8.08 5.25 -11.87
N ALA A 25 7.16 4.30 -11.70
CA ALA A 25 7.21 3.01 -12.38
C ALA A 25 8.59 2.32 -12.20
N HIS A 26 9.22 1.86 -13.27
CA HIS A 26 10.51 1.18 -13.19
C HIS A 26 11.64 2.09 -12.71
N GLU A 27 11.62 3.38 -13.04
CA GLU A 27 12.63 4.35 -12.55
C GLU A 27 12.56 4.53 -11.03
N GLY A 28 11.35 4.43 -10.45
CA GLY A 28 11.15 4.48 -9.00
C GLY A 28 11.85 3.33 -8.24
N LEU A 29 12.24 2.24 -8.91
CA LEU A 29 13.02 1.16 -8.28
C LEU A 29 14.44 1.59 -7.92
N GLU A 30 15.01 2.59 -8.61
CA GLU A 30 16.32 3.15 -8.30
C GLU A 30 16.36 3.83 -6.92
N THR A 31 15.21 4.22 -6.38
CA THR A 31 15.05 4.75 -5.02
C THR A 31 15.72 3.87 -3.96
N ALA A 32 15.71 2.54 -4.15
CA ALA A 32 16.38 1.59 -3.25
C ALA A 32 17.88 1.87 -3.08
N ALA A 33 18.57 2.28 -4.14
CA ALA A 33 20.01 2.58 -4.08
C ALA A 33 20.29 3.81 -3.19
N TYR A 34 19.42 4.80 -3.24
CA TYR A 34 19.54 6.02 -2.43
C TYR A 34 19.15 5.77 -0.97
N ILE A 35 18.14 4.94 -0.72
CA ILE A 35 17.82 4.46 0.64
C ILE A 35 19.02 3.68 1.20
N ALA A 36 19.60 2.76 0.42
CA ALA A 36 20.77 1.99 0.85
C ALA A 36 21.96 2.87 1.19
N LYS A 37 22.18 3.93 0.40
CA LYS A 37 23.22 4.92 0.68
C LYS A 37 22.99 5.60 2.03
N ALA A 38 21.80 6.12 2.26
CA ALA A 38 21.46 6.84 3.50
C ALA A 38 21.56 5.94 4.74
N LEU A 39 21.04 4.70 4.66
CA LEU A 39 21.12 3.73 5.75
C LEU A 39 22.58 3.32 6.05
N ARG A 40 23.41 3.16 5.02
CA ARG A 40 24.82 2.84 5.18
C ARG A 40 25.57 3.94 5.90
N GLU A 41 25.30 5.19 5.61
CA GLU A 41 25.87 6.36 6.30
C GLU A 41 25.48 6.41 7.78
N GLN A 42 24.30 5.85 8.11
CA GLN A 42 23.82 5.70 9.49
C GLN A 42 24.28 4.40 10.16
N ASN A 43 25.15 3.60 9.52
CA ASN A 43 25.59 2.28 9.97
C ASN A 43 24.47 1.24 10.15
N ILE A 44 23.39 1.38 9.39
CA ILE A 44 22.24 0.46 9.38
C ILE A 44 22.41 -0.54 8.23
N GLY A 45 22.47 -1.83 8.55
CA GLY A 45 22.67 -2.90 7.58
C GLY A 45 23.32 -4.14 8.21
N TYR A 46 23.41 -5.22 7.44
CA TYR A 46 24.22 -6.37 7.82
C TYR A 46 25.70 -5.99 7.81
N LYS A 47 26.41 -6.37 8.87
CA LYS A 47 27.86 -6.15 8.99
C LYS A 47 28.61 -7.34 8.40
N ILE A 48 29.29 -7.14 7.28
CA ILE A 48 30.14 -8.15 6.63
C ILE A 48 31.56 -7.59 6.53
N GLY A 49 32.43 -8.01 7.43
CA GLY A 49 33.76 -7.39 7.59
C GLY A 49 33.66 -5.91 7.93
N LYS A 50 34.19 -5.04 7.07
CA LYS A 50 34.13 -3.57 7.20
C LYS A 50 32.90 -2.96 6.50
N ASN A 51 32.12 -3.77 5.80
CA ASN A 51 31.04 -3.28 4.96
C ASN A 51 29.70 -3.32 5.74
N ILE A 52 28.92 -2.27 5.56
CA ILE A 52 27.52 -2.19 5.98
C ILE A 52 26.65 -2.42 4.74
N ILE A 53 25.82 -3.45 4.77
CA ILE A 53 24.98 -3.85 3.64
C ILE A 53 23.51 -3.77 4.05
N PRO A 54 22.81 -2.65 3.75
CA PRO A 54 21.38 -2.56 3.94
C PRO A 54 20.63 -3.55 3.06
N SER A 55 19.68 -4.28 3.63
CA SER A 55 18.73 -5.12 2.91
C SER A 55 17.40 -4.38 2.84
N ILE A 56 16.90 -4.16 1.63
CA ILE A 56 15.74 -3.31 1.36
C ILE A 56 14.83 -4.05 0.40
N SER A 57 13.51 -3.95 0.60
CA SER A 57 12.55 -4.37 -0.40
C SER A 57 11.50 -3.29 -0.61
N GLY A 58 10.86 -3.28 -1.77
CA GLY A 58 9.84 -2.30 -2.04
C GLY A 58 9.19 -2.46 -3.40
N ALA A 59 8.31 -1.53 -3.72
CA ALA A 59 7.61 -1.49 -4.98
C ALA A 59 7.29 -0.05 -5.40
N CYS A 60 6.92 0.12 -6.67
CA CYS A 60 6.62 1.42 -7.24
C CYS A 60 5.26 1.42 -7.89
N VAL A 61 4.51 2.49 -7.70
CA VAL A 61 3.32 2.78 -8.48
C VAL A 61 3.71 3.54 -9.76
N GLN A 62 2.84 3.48 -10.77
CA GLN A 62 2.90 4.33 -11.94
C GLN A 62 1.71 5.27 -11.91
N SER A 63 1.93 6.47 -11.43
CA SER A 63 0.88 7.48 -11.31
C SER A 63 1.00 8.56 -12.38
N ILE A 64 0.04 9.48 -12.42
CA ILE A 64 0.12 10.69 -13.26
C ILE A 64 1.23 11.64 -12.82
N GLY A 65 1.78 11.47 -11.64
CA GLY A 65 2.93 12.24 -11.16
C GLY A 65 4.12 12.19 -12.10
N MET A 66 4.33 11.07 -12.81
CA MET A 66 5.37 10.92 -13.84
C MET A 66 5.25 11.95 -14.97
N TYR A 67 4.05 12.47 -15.24
CA TYR A 67 3.81 13.39 -16.33
C TYR A 67 3.74 14.86 -15.90
N VAL A 68 3.61 15.12 -14.60
CA VAL A 68 3.36 16.48 -14.07
C VAL A 68 4.38 16.94 -13.04
N GLY A 69 5.26 16.06 -12.57
CA GLY A 69 6.25 16.34 -11.52
C GLY A 69 7.62 15.78 -11.83
N LYS A 70 8.61 16.23 -11.07
CA LYS A 70 9.91 15.59 -11.03
C LYS A 70 9.84 14.45 -10.02
N ILE A 71 9.93 13.23 -10.52
CA ILE A 71 10.15 12.03 -9.71
C ILE A 71 11.63 11.74 -9.83
N GLY A 72 12.33 11.69 -8.69
CA GLY A 72 13.76 11.43 -8.67
C GLY A 72 14.08 10.35 -7.63
N PRO A 73 14.95 9.39 -7.95
CA PRO A 73 15.34 8.34 -7.02
C PRO A 73 16.05 8.90 -5.78
N GLU A 74 16.62 10.12 -5.86
CA GLU A 74 17.22 10.86 -4.75
C GLU A 74 16.27 11.10 -3.57
N PHE A 75 14.95 11.13 -3.80
CA PHE A 75 13.94 11.23 -2.73
C PHE A 75 14.00 10.06 -1.74
N GLY A 76 14.55 8.91 -2.14
CA GLY A 76 14.80 7.81 -1.21
C GLY A 76 15.83 8.17 -0.14
N TYR A 77 16.85 8.97 -0.47
CA TYR A 77 17.82 9.48 0.51
C TYR A 77 17.16 10.47 1.46
N GLU A 78 16.40 11.43 0.93
CA GLU A 78 15.68 12.42 1.72
C GLU A 78 14.65 11.79 2.65
N ALA A 79 13.93 10.75 2.19
CA ALA A 79 12.96 10.01 3.00
C ALA A 79 13.60 9.38 4.23
N VAL A 80 14.81 8.79 4.09
CA VAL A 80 15.54 8.22 5.23
C VAL A 80 16.00 9.32 6.20
N GLN A 81 16.41 10.49 5.70
CA GLN A 81 16.81 11.61 6.56
C GLN A 81 15.63 12.20 7.35
N ASN A 82 14.44 12.11 6.80
CA ASN A 82 13.21 12.66 7.39
C ASN A 82 12.34 11.62 8.11
N ILE A 83 12.86 10.39 8.30
CA ILE A 83 12.11 9.34 9.00
C ILE A 83 11.79 9.76 10.43
N SER A 84 10.59 9.53 10.89
CA SER A 84 10.17 9.91 12.22
C SER A 84 9.18 8.90 12.81
N HIS A 85 8.90 9.03 14.10
CA HIS A 85 7.87 8.27 14.79
C HIS A 85 6.50 8.99 14.80
N ALA A 86 6.39 10.12 14.14
CA ALA A 86 5.12 10.82 14.01
C ALA A 86 4.13 10.01 13.15
N PRO A 87 2.81 10.18 13.38
CA PRO A 87 1.81 9.60 12.50
C PRO A 87 2.06 9.98 11.04
N VAL A 88 1.88 9.01 10.14
CA VAL A 88 2.02 9.23 8.70
C VAL A 88 0.93 10.19 8.23
N GLN A 89 1.31 11.18 7.45
CA GLN A 89 0.36 12.08 6.79
C GLN A 89 -0.33 11.32 5.65
N SER A 90 -1.66 11.42 5.59
CA SER A 90 -2.47 10.82 4.52
C SER A 90 -2.79 11.83 3.40
N GLY A 91 -3.23 11.32 2.24
CA GLY A 91 -3.63 12.13 1.09
C GLY A 91 -2.54 12.28 0.02
N ASN A 92 -2.42 13.48 -0.56
CA ASN A 92 -1.54 13.78 -1.69
C ASN A 92 -0.07 13.96 -1.28
N VAL A 93 0.51 12.98 -0.61
CA VAL A 93 1.87 13.04 -0.08
C VAL A 93 2.73 11.88 -0.61
N GLY A 94 4.03 12.08 -0.69
CA GLY A 94 4.99 11.06 -1.10
C GLY A 94 4.56 10.34 -2.39
N ALA A 95 4.60 9.01 -2.39
CA ALA A 95 4.19 8.19 -3.52
C ALA A 95 2.69 8.32 -3.89
N GLY A 96 1.86 8.88 -3.00
CA GLY A 96 0.44 9.15 -3.26
C GLY A 96 0.14 10.46 -3.96
N THR A 97 1.14 11.32 -4.21
CA THR A 97 0.95 12.66 -4.79
C THR A 97 0.25 12.61 -6.14
N GLY A 98 0.59 11.66 -7.00
CA GLY A 98 0.04 11.52 -8.34
C GLY A 98 -1.01 10.43 -8.51
N THR A 99 -1.38 9.70 -7.47
CA THR A 99 -2.25 8.51 -7.59
C THR A 99 -3.72 8.85 -7.83
N SER A 100 -4.42 7.93 -8.51
CA SER A 100 -5.84 8.05 -8.85
C SER A 100 -6.49 6.68 -8.95
N VAL A 101 -7.82 6.64 -8.91
CA VAL A 101 -8.65 5.42 -8.95
C VAL A 101 -9.77 5.53 -9.97
N GLY A 102 -10.42 4.42 -10.32
CA GLY A 102 -11.50 4.40 -11.29
C GLY A 102 -11.00 4.69 -12.71
N LYS A 103 -9.97 4.00 -13.15
CA LYS A 103 -9.27 4.27 -14.42
C LYS A 103 -9.71 3.35 -15.57
N PHE A 104 -10.81 2.64 -15.44
CA PHE A 104 -11.39 1.85 -16.52
C PHE A 104 -12.33 2.72 -17.36
N SER A 105 -11.93 3.09 -18.55
CA SER A 105 -12.81 3.75 -19.53
C SER A 105 -12.10 3.85 -20.87
N PHE A 106 -12.85 3.64 -21.95
CA PHE A 106 -12.38 3.74 -23.34
C PHE A 106 -12.17 5.17 -23.88
N ASN A 107 -12.65 6.16 -23.17
CA ASN A 107 -12.55 7.53 -23.66
C ASN A 107 -11.08 7.97 -23.66
N PRO A 108 -10.54 8.57 -24.75
CA PRO A 108 -9.23 9.21 -24.72
C PRO A 108 -9.04 10.23 -23.60
N GLY A 109 -10.17 10.71 -23.04
CA GLY A 109 -10.21 11.53 -21.82
C GLY A 109 -10.35 10.76 -20.50
N TYR A 110 -10.05 9.46 -20.44
CA TYR A 110 -10.29 8.61 -19.25
C TYR A 110 -9.74 9.20 -17.94
N MET A 111 -8.66 9.97 -17.97
CA MET A 111 -8.14 10.66 -16.79
C MET A 111 -9.12 11.71 -16.25
N SER A 112 -10.00 12.25 -17.11
CA SER A 112 -11.04 13.18 -16.68
C SER A 112 -12.14 12.49 -15.86
N MET A 113 -12.27 11.16 -15.97
CA MET A 113 -13.27 10.37 -15.24
C MET A 113 -12.71 9.75 -13.95
N ALA A 114 -11.40 9.64 -13.82
CA ALA A 114 -10.75 9.16 -12.62
C ALA A 114 -10.92 10.13 -11.44
N MET A 115 -10.79 9.59 -10.23
CA MET A 115 -10.77 10.40 -9.00
C MET A 115 -9.43 10.31 -8.32
N LYS A 116 -9.08 11.37 -7.60
CA LYS A 116 -7.84 11.47 -6.84
C LYS A 116 -7.85 10.48 -5.67
N ALA A 117 -6.72 9.81 -5.48
CA ALA A 117 -6.42 9.00 -4.33
C ALA A 117 -5.08 9.45 -3.71
N GLY A 118 -4.53 8.70 -2.78
CA GLY A 118 -3.32 9.13 -2.08
C GLY A 118 -2.61 8.02 -1.32
N VAL A 119 -1.91 8.44 -0.28
CA VAL A 119 -1.45 7.58 0.81
C VAL A 119 -2.54 7.56 1.87
N GLY A 120 -2.79 6.40 2.45
CA GLY A 120 -3.64 6.26 3.62
C GLY A 120 -3.05 5.29 4.63
N SER A 121 -3.43 5.45 5.87
CA SER A 121 -2.97 4.60 6.97
C SER A 121 -4.08 4.23 7.93
N ALA A 122 -3.96 3.07 8.56
CA ALA A 122 -4.88 2.64 9.59
C ALA A 122 -4.19 1.77 10.64
N LYS A 123 -4.79 1.71 11.82
CA LYS A 123 -4.33 0.92 12.96
C LYS A 123 -5.47 0.13 13.57
N VAL A 124 -5.21 -1.13 13.91
CA VAL A 124 -6.09 -1.99 14.69
C VAL A 124 -5.36 -2.39 15.98
N GLU A 125 -5.98 -2.17 17.11
CA GLU A 125 -5.48 -2.57 18.42
C GLU A 125 -6.10 -3.92 18.84
N LEU A 126 -5.26 -4.85 19.24
CA LEU A 126 -5.67 -6.19 19.65
C LEU A 126 -5.69 -6.39 21.16
N GLY A 127 -5.36 -5.33 21.92
CA GLY A 127 -5.22 -5.37 23.36
C GLY A 127 -3.79 -5.70 23.82
N GLY A 128 -3.49 -5.46 25.11
CA GLY A 128 -2.15 -5.72 25.67
C GLY A 128 -1.00 -4.98 25.00
N GLY A 129 -1.27 -3.88 24.28
CA GLY A 129 -0.27 -3.17 23.50
C GLY A 129 0.01 -3.76 22.11
N ALA A 130 -0.62 -4.89 21.75
CA ALA A 130 -0.49 -5.50 20.44
C ALA A 130 -1.25 -4.69 19.40
N ILE A 131 -0.58 -4.36 18.30
CA ILE A 131 -1.12 -3.54 17.21
C ILE A 131 -0.83 -4.16 15.85
N VAL A 132 -1.72 -3.87 14.91
CA VAL A 132 -1.50 -4.06 13.49
C VAL A 132 -1.78 -2.75 12.78
N THR A 133 -0.86 -2.36 11.90
CA THR A 133 -0.98 -1.12 11.11
C THR A 133 -0.93 -1.43 9.63
N ALA A 134 -1.52 -0.58 8.81
CA ALA A 134 -1.36 -0.64 7.36
C ALA A 134 -1.10 0.76 6.81
N LEU A 135 -0.26 0.81 5.79
CA LEU A 135 0.00 1.96 4.93
C LEU A 135 -0.27 1.54 3.50
N SER A 136 -1.15 2.25 2.79
CA SER A 136 -1.47 1.96 1.39
C SER A 136 -1.22 3.16 0.50
N VAL A 137 -0.59 2.92 -0.65
CA VAL A 137 -0.52 3.87 -1.77
C VAL A 137 -1.51 3.37 -2.82
N VAL A 138 -2.60 4.11 -3.01
CA VAL A 138 -3.76 3.65 -3.76
C VAL A 138 -3.77 4.25 -5.15
N ASN A 139 -3.47 3.44 -6.16
CA ASN A 139 -3.45 3.83 -7.58
C ASN A 139 -4.21 2.79 -8.43
N ALA A 140 -5.35 2.32 -7.96
CA ALA A 140 -6.10 1.21 -8.51
C ALA A 140 -6.74 1.52 -9.88
N MET A 141 -6.93 0.47 -10.67
CA MET A 141 -7.81 0.53 -11.83
C MET A 141 -9.27 0.64 -11.40
N GLY A 142 -9.67 -0.14 -10.41
CA GLY A 142 -11.03 -0.23 -9.91
C GLY A 142 -11.51 0.97 -9.12
N ASN A 143 -12.79 0.93 -8.80
CA ASN A 143 -13.44 1.84 -7.84
C ASN A 143 -13.09 1.44 -6.42
N ILE A 144 -13.10 2.41 -5.52
CA ILE A 144 -13.01 2.16 -4.08
C ILE A 144 -14.44 2.05 -3.54
N VAL A 145 -14.74 0.88 -2.99
CA VAL A 145 -16.09 0.51 -2.52
C VAL A 145 -16.09 0.42 -1.01
N GLY A 146 -16.95 1.19 -0.38
CA GLY A 146 -17.15 1.20 1.08
C GLY A 146 -17.77 -0.11 1.58
N GLY A 147 -17.69 -0.34 2.89
CA GLY A 147 -18.28 -1.51 3.54
C GLY A 147 -19.81 -1.60 3.43
N ASP A 148 -20.47 -0.51 3.08
CA ASP A 148 -21.90 -0.39 2.79
C ASP A 148 -22.24 -0.65 1.30
N GLY A 149 -21.23 -0.92 0.47
CA GLY A 149 -21.37 -1.14 -0.96
C GLY A 149 -21.44 0.14 -1.80
N GLN A 150 -21.31 1.33 -1.19
CA GLN A 150 -21.27 2.60 -1.93
C GLN A 150 -19.85 2.88 -2.44
N ILE A 151 -19.75 3.50 -3.61
CA ILE A 151 -18.46 3.91 -4.16
C ILE A 151 -18.01 5.19 -3.46
N ILE A 152 -16.84 5.13 -2.80
CA ILE A 152 -16.18 6.26 -2.13
C ILE A 152 -15.47 7.15 -3.17
N ALA A 153 -14.74 6.52 -4.08
CA ALA A 153 -14.03 7.17 -5.17
C ALA A 153 -13.90 6.22 -6.35
N GLY A 154 -14.03 6.69 -7.58
CA GLY A 154 -14.02 5.77 -8.70
C GLY A 154 -14.14 6.44 -10.06
N ASN A 155 -14.58 5.66 -11.04
CA ASN A 155 -14.83 6.12 -12.40
C ASN A 155 -16.16 6.90 -12.44
N ARG A 156 -16.08 8.17 -12.78
CA ARG A 156 -17.25 9.06 -12.87
C ARG A 156 -17.97 8.86 -14.19
N HIS A 157 -19.28 9.01 -14.17
CA HIS A 157 -20.07 8.96 -15.41
C HIS A 157 -19.90 10.24 -16.24
N ASP A 158 -19.91 10.12 -17.57
CA ASP A 158 -19.72 11.26 -18.48
C ASP A 158 -20.88 12.28 -18.39
N ASP A 159 -22.11 11.79 -18.25
CA ASP A 159 -23.34 12.60 -18.33
C ASP A 159 -23.85 13.06 -16.97
N ASP A 160 -23.46 12.39 -15.92
CA ASP A 160 -23.82 12.71 -14.54
C ASP A 160 -22.65 12.43 -13.62
N THR A 161 -21.94 13.49 -13.27
CA THR A 161 -20.75 13.41 -12.44
C THR A 161 -21.02 12.92 -11.01
N ALA A 162 -22.29 12.90 -10.57
CA ALA A 162 -22.68 12.33 -9.29
C ALA A 162 -22.84 10.79 -9.33
N LYS A 163 -22.79 10.19 -10.54
CA LYS A 163 -22.86 8.74 -10.70
C LYS A 163 -21.52 8.16 -11.10
N PHE A 164 -21.25 6.98 -10.53
CA PHE A 164 -20.09 6.19 -10.84
C PHE A 164 -20.45 5.12 -11.86
N ARG A 165 -19.51 4.82 -12.75
CA ARG A 165 -19.58 3.60 -13.56
C ARG A 165 -19.15 2.42 -12.73
N THR A 166 -19.88 1.32 -12.83
CA THR A 166 -19.45 0.02 -12.35
C THR A 166 -18.81 -0.76 -13.48
N PHE A 167 -17.95 -1.70 -13.13
CA PHE A 167 -17.32 -2.57 -14.11
C PHE A 167 -18.30 -3.65 -14.55
N GLU A 168 -18.94 -3.46 -15.71
CA GLU A 168 -20.00 -4.36 -16.20
C GLU A 168 -19.63 -5.20 -17.43
N GLY A 169 -18.43 -5.06 -17.97
CA GLY A 169 -18.08 -5.81 -19.15
C GLY A 169 -16.64 -5.74 -19.63
N PHE A 170 -16.26 -6.74 -20.42
CA PHE A 170 -14.94 -6.87 -21.03
C PHE A 170 -14.58 -5.73 -21.99
N ALA A 171 -15.56 -4.96 -22.48
CA ALA A 171 -15.32 -3.83 -23.34
C ALA A 171 -14.49 -2.72 -22.67
N ASP A 172 -14.54 -2.62 -21.34
CA ASP A 172 -13.84 -1.60 -20.57
C ASP A 172 -12.36 -1.94 -20.29
N PHE A 173 -11.92 -3.15 -20.65
CA PHE A 173 -10.58 -3.69 -20.30
C PHE A 173 -9.42 -3.25 -21.21
N LEU A 174 -9.64 -2.52 -22.27
CA LEU A 174 -8.62 -2.30 -23.30
C LEU A 174 -7.72 -1.07 -23.07
N THR A 175 -7.40 -0.73 -21.84
CA THR A 175 -6.42 0.35 -21.59
C THR A 175 -5.05 -0.25 -21.27
N GLU A 176 -4.04 0.08 -22.06
CA GLU A 176 -2.63 -0.29 -21.89
C GLU A 176 -1.96 0.41 -20.68
N LYS A 177 -2.60 0.48 -19.50
CA LYS A 177 -2.03 1.27 -18.39
C LYS A 177 -1.81 0.44 -17.16
N SER A 178 -0.65 0.65 -16.58
CA SER A 178 -0.25 0.07 -15.32
C SER A 178 -1.01 0.73 -14.16
N ASN A 179 -1.71 -0.06 -13.41
CA ASN A 179 -2.39 0.31 -12.19
C ASN A 179 -1.78 -0.48 -11.04
N THR A 180 -1.92 -0.02 -9.83
CA THR A 180 -1.24 -0.69 -8.72
C THR A 180 -1.71 -0.14 -7.39
N THR A 181 -2.09 -1.01 -6.45
CA THR A 181 -2.21 -0.66 -5.05
C THR A 181 -1.12 -1.38 -4.27
N ILE A 182 -0.24 -0.62 -3.62
CA ILE A 182 0.84 -1.19 -2.82
C ILE A 182 0.56 -0.90 -1.36
N SER A 183 0.57 -1.94 -0.54
CA SER A 183 0.34 -1.84 0.88
C SER A 183 1.48 -2.45 1.69
N ILE A 184 1.83 -1.81 2.79
CA ILE A 184 2.75 -2.33 3.81
C ILE A 184 1.95 -2.49 5.10
N VAL A 185 1.89 -3.71 5.60
CA VAL A 185 1.27 -4.06 6.88
C VAL A 185 2.35 -4.35 7.90
N GLY A 186 2.28 -3.69 9.04
CA GLY A 186 3.21 -3.87 10.15
C GLY A 186 2.50 -4.35 11.41
N THR A 187 3.18 -5.18 12.18
CA THR A 187 2.75 -5.54 13.53
C THR A 187 3.93 -5.51 14.50
N ASN A 188 3.67 -5.22 15.74
CA ASN A 188 4.67 -5.36 16.80
C ASN A 188 4.64 -6.76 17.47
N ILE A 189 3.76 -7.64 16.98
CA ILE A 189 3.60 -8.98 17.51
C ILE A 189 4.67 -9.89 16.91
N LYS A 190 5.38 -10.62 17.74
CA LYS A 190 6.31 -11.65 17.30
C LYS A 190 5.54 -12.81 16.66
N LEU A 191 5.89 -13.11 15.44
CA LEU A 191 5.44 -14.29 14.70
C LEU A 191 6.61 -15.27 14.60
N ASP A 192 6.34 -16.57 14.86
CA ASP A 192 7.42 -17.55 15.05
C ASP A 192 8.11 -17.95 13.74
N SER A 193 7.48 -17.71 12.59
CA SER A 193 8.01 -18.15 11.32
C SER A 193 7.73 -17.19 10.16
N GLN A 194 8.52 -17.34 9.10
CA GLN A 194 8.26 -16.67 7.82
C GLN A 194 6.93 -17.14 7.20
N GLU A 195 6.52 -18.38 7.47
CA GLU A 195 5.25 -18.93 6.99
C GLU A 195 4.06 -18.20 7.63
N ASP A 196 4.16 -17.84 8.90
CA ASP A 196 3.12 -17.05 9.58
C ASP A 196 3.02 -15.64 9.03
N LEU A 197 4.15 -14.98 8.74
CA LEU A 197 4.17 -13.69 8.05
C LEU A 197 3.49 -13.78 6.68
N ARG A 198 3.77 -14.85 5.92
CA ARG A 198 3.13 -15.10 4.64
C ARG A 198 1.62 -15.30 4.77
N ARG A 199 1.18 -16.10 5.76
CA ARG A 199 -0.24 -16.29 6.04
C ARG A 199 -0.94 -14.96 6.37
N VAL A 200 -0.30 -14.12 7.17
CA VAL A 200 -0.82 -12.76 7.44
C VAL A 200 -0.92 -11.96 6.15
N ALA A 201 0.08 -12.01 5.26
CA ALA A 201 0.07 -11.29 4.00
C ALA A 201 -1.06 -11.76 3.06
N GLU A 202 -1.26 -13.07 2.92
CA GLU A 202 -2.32 -13.66 2.08
C GLU A 202 -3.72 -13.26 2.57
N ILE A 203 -3.95 -13.20 3.88
CA ILE A 203 -5.23 -12.76 4.44
C ILE A 203 -5.35 -11.24 4.40
N ALA A 204 -4.27 -10.50 4.67
CA ALA A 204 -4.26 -9.04 4.56
C ALA A 204 -4.68 -8.56 3.16
N ALA A 205 -4.25 -9.26 2.10
CA ALA A 205 -4.63 -8.95 0.72
C ALA A 205 -6.15 -8.98 0.48
N GLN A 206 -6.91 -9.71 1.30
CA GLN A 206 -8.38 -9.68 1.24
C GLN A 206 -8.94 -8.29 1.60
N GLY A 207 -8.18 -7.46 2.32
CA GLY A 207 -8.55 -6.06 2.56
C GLY A 207 -8.60 -5.25 1.26
N GLN A 208 -7.69 -5.49 0.31
CA GLN A 208 -7.75 -4.88 -1.03
C GLN A 208 -9.00 -5.37 -1.78
N VAL A 209 -9.28 -6.68 -1.75
CA VAL A 209 -10.45 -7.28 -2.42
C VAL A 209 -11.77 -6.72 -1.87
N ARG A 210 -11.82 -6.38 -0.58
CA ARG A 210 -13.02 -5.78 0.03
C ARG A 210 -13.19 -4.31 -0.29
N ALA A 211 -12.12 -3.62 -0.65
CA ALA A 211 -12.11 -2.17 -0.83
C ALA A 211 -12.07 -1.74 -2.31
N ILE A 212 -11.68 -2.60 -3.24
CA ILE A 212 -11.41 -2.24 -4.64
C ILE A 212 -12.15 -3.19 -5.58
N ASP A 213 -12.87 -2.64 -6.55
CA ASP A 213 -13.59 -3.41 -7.55
C ASP A 213 -13.49 -2.74 -8.95
N PRO A 214 -12.93 -3.46 -9.96
CA PRO A 214 -12.16 -4.70 -9.90
C PRO A 214 -10.77 -4.51 -9.29
N VAL A 215 -10.19 -5.59 -8.75
CA VAL A 215 -8.85 -5.62 -8.14
C VAL A 215 -8.06 -6.82 -8.67
N ASN A 216 -6.75 -6.79 -8.55
CA ASN A 216 -5.83 -7.86 -8.99
C ASN A 216 -6.04 -8.24 -10.47
N THR A 217 -6.33 -7.27 -11.33
CA THR A 217 -6.44 -7.52 -12.76
C THR A 217 -5.05 -7.75 -13.35
N SER A 218 -4.98 -8.25 -14.58
CA SER A 218 -3.70 -8.41 -15.29
C SER A 218 -2.98 -7.08 -15.58
N LEU A 219 -3.66 -5.96 -15.37
CA LEU A 219 -3.14 -4.60 -15.55
C LEU A 219 -2.72 -3.97 -14.22
N ASP A 220 -2.99 -4.63 -13.09
CA ASP A 220 -2.62 -4.18 -11.75
C ASP A 220 -1.33 -4.87 -11.28
N GLY A 221 -0.48 -4.10 -10.60
CA GLY A 221 0.72 -4.60 -9.91
C GLY A 221 0.52 -4.70 -8.41
N ASP A 222 -0.68 -5.02 -7.96
CA ASP A 222 -1.08 -5.03 -6.57
C ASP A 222 -0.14 -5.88 -5.71
N THR A 223 0.34 -5.30 -4.63
CA THR A 223 1.38 -5.91 -3.79
C THR A 223 1.12 -5.61 -2.32
N VAL A 224 1.24 -6.63 -1.48
CA VAL A 224 1.17 -6.50 -0.02
C VAL A 224 2.46 -7.02 0.60
N PHE A 225 3.13 -6.15 1.35
CA PHE A 225 4.25 -6.51 2.22
C PHE A 225 3.76 -6.62 3.67
N VAL A 226 4.28 -7.60 4.39
CA VAL A 226 4.03 -7.74 5.83
C VAL A 226 5.36 -7.83 6.58
N PHE A 227 5.46 -7.13 7.71
CA PHE A 227 6.60 -7.22 8.61
C PHE A 227 6.16 -7.25 10.08
N SER A 228 7.03 -7.75 10.93
CA SER A 228 6.91 -7.67 12.38
C SER A 228 8.14 -7.03 12.99
N THR A 229 7.95 -6.18 14.00
CA THR A 229 9.03 -5.64 14.85
C THR A 229 9.38 -6.58 16.02
N GLU A 230 8.60 -7.63 16.24
CA GLU A 230 8.85 -8.69 17.23
C GLU A 230 8.93 -8.17 18.69
N GLU A 231 8.22 -7.10 19.03
CA GLU A 231 8.28 -6.48 20.37
C GLU A 231 7.39 -7.17 21.40
N ILE A 232 6.30 -7.80 20.96
CA ILE A 232 5.29 -8.39 21.83
C ILE A 232 5.09 -9.86 21.48
N ASP A 233 5.30 -10.73 22.48
CA ASP A 233 4.87 -12.12 22.42
C ASP A 233 3.37 -12.20 22.73
N LEU A 234 2.60 -12.86 21.88
CA LEU A 234 1.21 -13.18 22.17
C LEU A 234 1.17 -14.31 23.21
N HIS A 235 0.91 -13.95 24.46
CA HIS A 235 0.67 -14.93 25.52
C HIS A 235 -0.83 -15.24 25.66
N LEU A 236 -1.13 -16.50 26.04
CA LEU A 236 -2.48 -17.02 26.31
C LEU A 236 -3.34 -16.12 27.20
N SER A 237 -2.72 -15.40 28.15
CA SER A 237 -3.39 -14.50 29.08
C SER A 237 -4.15 -13.34 28.42
N HIS A 238 -3.81 -12.95 27.19
CA HIS A 238 -4.44 -11.84 26.51
C HIS A 238 -5.80 -12.19 25.87
N ILE A 239 -6.15 -13.46 25.73
CA ILE A 239 -7.40 -13.90 25.12
C ILE A 239 -8.32 -14.65 26.12
N GLY A 240 -7.88 -14.88 27.34
CA GLY A 240 -8.74 -15.33 28.45
C GLY A 240 -9.23 -16.77 28.41
N LYS A 241 -8.62 -17.68 27.64
CA LYS A 241 -8.95 -19.12 27.62
C LYS A 241 -7.69 -19.97 27.50
N THR A 242 -7.62 -21.03 28.28
CA THR A 242 -6.65 -22.10 28.14
C THR A 242 -7.07 -23.02 26.99
N ILE A 243 -6.33 -22.97 25.90
CA ILE A 243 -6.37 -23.94 24.81
C ILE A 243 -4.99 -24.66 24.86
N GLU A 244 -4.91 -25.90 24.49
CA GLU A 244 -3.66 -26.65 24.45
C GLU A 244 -2.64 -26.01 23.51
N ASP A 245 -1.36 -26.04 23.88
CA ASP A 245 -0.26 -25.21 23.38
C ASP A 245 -0.14 -25.09 21.83
N GLY A 246 -0.58 -26.05 21.06
CA GLY A 246 -0.43 -26.02 19.61
C GLY A 246 -1.54 -25.29 18.85
N ASP A 247 -2.75 -25.28 19.36
CA ASP A 247 -3.91 -24.69 18.65
C ASP A 247 -4.03 -23.18 18.90
N TRP A 248 -3.51 -22.74 19.99
CA TRP A 248 -3.49 -21.37 20.43
C TRP A 248 -2.68 -20.43 19.52
N TYR A 249 -1.51 -20.85 19.10
CA TYR A 249 -0.66 -20.08 18.21
C TYR A 249 -1.33 -19.85 16.85
N LYS A 250 -1.99 -20.85 16.30
CA LYS A 250 -2.74 -20.74 15.04
C LYS A 250 -3.88 -19.73 15.13
N ILE A 251 -4.58 -19.70 16.25
CA ILE A 251 -5.65 -18.72 16.51
C ILE A 251 -5.04 -17.31 16.58
N SER A 252 -3.88 -17.15 17.20
CA SER A 252 -3.19 -15.86 17.30
C SER A 252 -2.75 -15.30 15.95
N VAL A 253 -2.19 -16.13 15.08
CA VAL A 253 -1.83 -15.74 13.70
C VAL A 253 -3.05 -15.32 12.91
N ASP A 254 -4.16 -16.07 13.01
CA ASP A 254 -5.40 -15.72 12.31
C ASP A 254 -6.01 -14.42 12.83
N LEU A 255 -5.92 -14.14 14.12
CA LEU A 255 -6.38 -12.87 14.68
C LEU A 255 -5.56 -11.69 14.12
N VAL A 256 -4.24 -11.82 14.10
CA VAL A 256 -3.35 -10.82 13.48
C VAL A 256 -3.67 -10.64 11.99
N ALA A 257 -3.89 -11.74 11.28
CA ALA A 257 -4.20 -11.74 9.86
C ALA A 257 -5.54 -11.04 9.54
N GLN A 258 -6.59 -11.29 10.34
CA GLN A 258 -7.88 -10.59 10.18
C GLN A 258 -7.78 -9.10 10.54
N ALA A 259 -7.02 -8.75 11.56
CA ALA A 259 -6.71 -7.36 11.89
C ALA A 259 -5.94 -6.68 10.76
N ALA A 260 -5.00 -7.39 10.13
CA ALA A 260 -4.25 -6.92 8.97
C ALA A 260 -5.15 -6.63 7.77
N ALA A 261 -6.09 -7.53 7.46
CA ALA A 261 -7.07 -7.31 6.39
C ALA A 261 -7.96 -6.09 6.68
N LYS A 262 -8.39 -5.91 7.93
CA LYS A 262 -9.17 -4.75 8.33
C LYS A 262 -8.34 -3.47 8.24
N ALA A 263 -7.14 -3.43 8.79
CA ALA A 263 -6.27 -2.26 8.73
C ALA A 263 -5.96 -1.88 7.29
N LEU A 264 -5.70 -2.86 6.41
CA LEU A 264 -5.43 -2.61 5.00
C LEU A 264 -6.67 -2.02 4.29
N GLN A 265 -7.85 -2.58 4.50
CA GLN A 265 -9.10 -2.03 3.97
C GLN A 265 -9.31 -0.57 4.38
N GLU A 266 -9.19 -0.28 5.67
CA GLU A 266 -9.35 1.08 6.22
C GLU A 266 -8.27 2.05 5.71
N SER A 267 -7.04 1.59 5.50
CA SER A 267 -5.98 2.45 4.93
C SER A 267 -6.27 2.83 3.48
N ILE A 268 -6.95 1.99 2.70
CA ILE A 268 -7.41 2.33 1.34
C ILE A 268 -8.50 3.40 1.40
N TYR A 269 -9.44 3.28 2.32
CA TYR A 269 -10.47 4.29 2.52
C TYR A 269 -9.88 5.64 2.96
N ASP A 270 -8.96 5.62 3.91
CA ASP A 270 -8.25 6.81 4.37
C ASP A 270 -7.50 7.51 3.23
N ALA A 271 -6.85 6.75 2.34
CA ALA A 271 -6.17 7.30 1.16
C ALA A 271 -7.09 8.13 0.25
N CYS A 272 -8.34 7.71 0.07
CA CYS A 272 -9.30 8.40 -0.75
C CYS A 272 -9.99 9.56 -0.02
N HIS A 273 -10.35 9.36 1.25
CA HIS A 273 -10.96 10.40 2.06
C HIS A 273 -10.00 11.56 2.37
N SER A 274 -8.71 11.28 2.47
CA SER A 274 -7.68 12.28 2.74
C SER A 274 -7.15 12.97 1.50
N ALA A 275 -7.43 12.44 0.29
CA ALA A 275 -7.00 13.03 -0.96
C ALA A 275 -7.64 14.40 -1.20
N GLU A 276 -6.92 15.25 -1.94
CA GLU A 276 -7.37 16.57 -2.36
C GLU A 276 -7.41 16.66 -3.88
N THR A 277 -8.37 17.40 -4.40
CA THR A 277 -8.52 17.68 -5.84
C THR A 277 -7.24 18.28 -6.41
N VAL A 278 -6.86 17.83 -7.60
CA VAL A 278 -5.67 18.30 -8.32
C VAL A 278 -6.05 18.87 -9.66
N GLU A 279 -5.57 20.08 -9.96
CA GLU A 279 -5.62 20.68 -11.29
C GLU A 279 -4.34 20.35 -12.06
N LEU A 280 -4.47 19.62 -13.16
CA LEU A 280 -3.36 19.26 -14.04
C LEU A 280 -3.12 20.37 -15.05
N LYS A 281 -1.84 20.69 -15.28
CA LYS A 281 -1.37 21.68 -16.26
C LYS A 281 -0.55 20.98 -17.35
N GLY A 282 -0.52 21.54 -18.54
CA GLY A 282 0.27 21.01 -19.66
C GLY A 282 -0.48 20.00 -20.53
N ALA A 283 0.17 18.94 -20.95
CA ALA A 283 -0.37 17.95 -21.88
C ALA A 283 -1.59 17.17 -21.33
N PHE A 284 -1.72 17.10 -20.01
CA PHE A 284 -2.82 16.44 -19.31
C PHE A 284 -3.73 17.45 -18.59
N LYS A 285 -4.02 18.56 -19.24
CA LYS A 285 -4.86 19.62 -18.70
C LYS A 285 -6.24 19.10 -18.28
N GLY A 286 -6.61 19.31 -17.00
CA GLY A 286 -7.91 18.93 -16.45
C GLY A 286 -7.89 18.91 -14.93
N VAL A 287 -9.05 18.60 -14.35
CA VAL A 287 -9.24 18.48 -12.91
C VAL A 287 -9.48 17.01 -12.56
N ILE A 288 -8.75 16.50 -11.58
CA ILE A 288 -9.01 15.19 -11.00
C ILE A 288 -9.57 15.45 -9.59
N PRO A 289 -10.90 15.31 -9.41
CA PRO A 289 -11.55 15.61 -8.14
C PRO A 289 -11.25 14.53 -7.10
N SER A 290 -11.27 14.92 -5.85
CA SER A 290 -11.20 14.03 -4.70
C SER A 290 -12.59 13.60 -4.23
N ALA A 291 -12.66 12.59 -3.36
CA ALA A 291 -13.90 12.18 -2.72
C ALA A 291 -14.51 13.31 -1.87
N LYS A 292 -13.69 14.19 -1.27
CA LYS A 292 -14.15 15.34 -0.48
C LYS A 292 -15.01 16.32 -1.27
N ASP A 293 -14.77 16.44 -2.57
CA ASP A 293 -15.48 17.38 -3.43
C ASP A 293 -16.71 16.74 -4.10
N TYR A 294 -16.90 15.46 -3.86
CA TYR A 294 -17.93 14.64 -4.51
C TYR A 294 -18.99 14.11 -3.53
N CYS A 295 -18.75 14.21 -2.23
CA CYS A 295 -19.66 13.73 -1.17
C CYS A 295 -20.48 14.86 -0.57
#